data_82e659610e3c7ba22cda1ca47c6f0f0d
#
_entry.id   82e659610e3c7ba22cda1ca47c6f0f0d
#
_cell.length_a   1.000
_cell.length_b   1.000
_cell.length_c   1.000
_cell.angle_alpha   90.00
_cell.angle_beta   90.00
_cell.angle_gamma   90.00
#
_symmetry.space_group_name_H-M   'P 1'
#
loop_
_entity.id
_entity.type
_entity.pdbx_description
1 polymer ?
#
loop_
_entity_poly.entity_id
_entity_poly.type
_entity_poly.pdbx_seq_one_letter_code
_entity_poly.pdbx_strand_id
1 'polypeptide(L)'
;MTHPILIVGAGIAGLWTALKAAPHPVVLLTGSTLGDGSSTGWAQGGVAAALGPDDSAALHARDTVMAGAGLVDETAAMVLASAGASEVRALFDIGAGFERTETGGWSLSREAAHSVARVARMKGDQAGAGILAALITAVREADHIEIRDGWRAEAL
;
A
#
# COMPACT_ATOMS: atom_id res chain seq x y z
N MET A 1 7.44 -21.27 -22.29
CA MET A 1 7.76 -21.06 -20.85
C MET A 1 7.71 -19.57 -20.60
N THR A 2 6.83 -19.10 -19.73
CA THR A 2 6.78 -17.69 -19.31
C THR A 2 7.94 -17.45 -18.34
N HIS A 3 8.81 -16.47 -18.65
CA HIS A 3 9.85 -16.06 -17.72
C HIS A 3 9.22 -15.39 -16.50
N PRO A 4 9.71 -15.65 -15.27
CA PRO A 4 9.20 -15.01 -14.08
C PRO A 4 9.49 -13.50 -14.09
N ILE A 5 8.60 -12.74 -13.47
CA ILE A 5 8.83 -11.33 -13.18
C ILE A 5 9.78 -11.26 -11.98
N LEU A 6 10.90 -10.55 -12.13
CA LEU A 6 11.83 -10.33 -11.03
C LEU A 6 11.45 -9.05 -10.29
N ILE A 7 11.19 -9.15 -8.98
CA ILE A 7 10.91 -8.03 -8.09
C ILE A 7 12.01 -7.94 -7.04
N VAL A 8 12.63 -6.76 -6.92
CA VAL A 8 13.69 -6.51 -5.95
C VAL A 8 13.18 -5.57 -4.87
N GLY A 9 13.17 -6.07 -3.63
CA GLY A 9 12.72 -5.36 -2.44
C GLY A 9 11.35 -5.82 -1.94
N ALA A 10 11.27 -6.08 -0.64
CA ALA A 10 10.10 -6.61 0.06
C ALA A 10 9.42 -5.57 0.98
N GLY A 11 9.42 -4.30 0.60
CA GLY A 11 8.53 -3.29 1.16
C GLY A 11 7.13 -3.40 0.55
N ILE A 12 6.21 -2.51 0.98
CA ILE A 12 4.81 -2.49 0.52
C ILE A 12 4.69 -2.54 -1.01
N ALA A 13 5.51 -1.77 -1.73
CA ALA A 13 5.45 -1.71 -3.19
C ALA A 13 5.81 -3.07 -3.84
N GLY A 14 6.91 -3.70 -3.40
CA GLY A 14 7.33 -4.99 -3.94
C GLY A 14 6.36 -6.13 -3.63
N LEU A 15 5.91 -6.22 -2.39
CA LEU A 15 4.94 -7.24 -1.95
C LEU A 15 3.59 -7.09 -2.67
N TRP A 16 3.09 -5.85 -2.76
CA TRP A 16 1.83 -5.58 -3.44
C TRP A 16 1.91 -5.86 -4.94
N THR A 17 3.01 -5.45 -5.59
CA THR A 17 3.25 -5.74 -7.01
C THR A 17 3.33 -7.25 -7.26
N ALA A 18 4.00 -8.01 -6.37
CA ALA A 18 4.08 -9.46 -6.49
C ALA A 18 2.71 -10.13 -6.46
N LEU A 19 1.84 -9.73 -5.52
CA LEU A 19 0.46 -10.23 -5.44
C LEU A 19 -0.37 -9.88 -6.68
N LYS A 20 -0.25 -8.63 -7.16
CA LYS A 20 -0.99 -8.15 -8.34
C LYS A 20 -0.49 -8.74 -9.66
N ALA A 21 0.69 -9.34 -9.69
CA ALA A 21 1.25 -9.98 -10.88
C ALA A 21 0.58 -11.33 -11.22
N ALA A 22 -0.23 -11.90 -10.33
CA ALA A 22 -0.94 -13.15 -10.60
C ALA A 22 -1.70 -13.11 -11.94
N PRO A 23 -1.69 -14.18 -12.73
CA PRO A 23 -1.10 -15.50 -12.47
C PRO A 23 0.36 -15.66 -12.95
N HIS A 24 1.08 -14.57 -13.27
CA HIS A 24 2.45 -14.65 -13.75
C HIS A 24 3.39 -15.12 -12.63
N PRO A 25 4.33 -16.04 -12.91
CA PRO A 25 5.37 -16.39 -11.94
C PRO A 25 6.19 -15.19 -11.53
N VAL A 26 6.48 -15.07 -10.25
CA VAL A 26 7.27 -13.98 -9.65
C VAL A 26 8.43 -14.55 -8.86
N VAL A 27 9.61 -13.94 -8.98
CA VAL A 27 10.74 -14.14 -8.06
C VAL A 27 10.92 -12.84 -7.29
N LEU A 28 10.67 -12.89 -5.98
CA LEU A 28 10.81 -11.76 -5.06
C LEU A 28 12.14 -11.88 -4.30
N LEU A 29 13.06 -10.93 -4.53
CA LEU A 29 14.35 -10.86 -3.84
C LEU A 29 14.29 -9.87 -2.69
N THR A 30 14.80 -10.25 -1.53
CA THR A 30 15.01 -9.36 -0.40
C THR A 30 16.39 -9.57 0.23
N GLY A 31 17.07 -8.48 0.58
CA GLY A 31 18.43 -8.52 1.17
C GLY A 31 18.47 -9.01 2.61
N SER A 32 17.32 -9.12 3.27
CA SER A 32 17.15 -9.62 4.65
C SER A 32 16.02 -10.66 4.67
N THR A 33 15.68 -11.18 5.84
CA THR A 33 14.47 -12.00 6.02
C THR A 33 13.24 -11.20 5.60
N LEU A 34 12.28 -11.87 4.95
CA LEU A 34 11.04 -11.23 4.50
C LEU A 34 10.33 -10.52 5.65
N GLY A 35 10.14 -9.22 5.50
CA GLY A 35 9.55 -8.33 6.51
C GLY A 35 10.55 -7.49 7.30
N ASP A 36 11.83 -7.89 7.31
CA ASP A 36 12.87 -7.14 8.01
C ASP A 36 13.50 -6.05 7.13
N GLY A 37 13.91 -4.93 7.76
CA GLY A 37 14.70 -3.88 7.10
C GLY A 37 13.94 -2.99 6.11
N SER A 38 12.63 -3.19 5.91
CA SER A 38 11.84 -2.28 5.08
C SER A 38 11.39 -1.04 5.85
N SER A 39 11.41 0.13 5.20
CA SER A 39 10.86 1.36 5.77
C SER A 39 9.35 1.28 6.03
N THR A 40 8.65 0.37 5.37
CA THR A 40 7.20 0.17 5.55
C THR A 40 6.83 -0.11 6.99
N GLY A 41 7.60 -0.93 7.71
CA GLY A 41 7.33 -1.26 9.12
C GLY A 41 7.39 -0.07 10.07
N TRP A 42 8.02 1.03 9.68
CA TRP A 42 8.17 2.25 10.47
C TRP A 42 7.12 3.31 10.15
N ALA A 43 6.31 3.11 9.11
CA ALA A 43 5.28 4.07 8.72
C ALA A 43 4.17 4.14 9.78
N GLN A 44 3.85 5.36 10.17
CA GLN A 44 2.83 5.69 11.18
C GLN A 44 1.57 6.27 10.53
N GLY A 45 0.53 6.51 11.36
CA GLY A 45 -0.70 7.15 10.92
C GLY A 45 -1.66 6.20 10.22
N GLY A 46 -1.91 6.43 8.95
CA GLY A 46 -2.84 5.65 8.15
C GLY A 46 -2.59 5.81 6.65
N VAL A 47 -3.55 5.41 5.84
CA VAL A 47 -3.49 5.54 4.39
C VAL A 47 -4.60 6.46 3.90
N ALA A 48 -4.21 7.52 3.19
CA ALA A 48 -5.17 8.46 2.60
C ALA A 48 -5.81 7.85 1.34
N ALA A 49 -7.15 7.80 1.33
CA ALA A 49 -7.94 7.36 0.18
C ALA A 49 -9.37 7.94 0.25
N ALA A 50 -10.00 8.17 -0.89
CA ALA A 50 -11.35 8.68 -0.97
C ALA A 50 -12.39 7.59 -0.60
N LEU A 51 -12.52 7.32 0.71
CA LEU A 51 -13.36 6.26 1.27
C LEU A 51 -14.65 6.79 1.91
N GLY A 52 -14.68 8.08 2.22
CA GLY A 52 -15.84 8.73 2.84
C GLY A 52 -16.94 9.09 1.81
N PRO A 53 -18.19 9.27 2.27
CA PRO A 53 -19.32 9.59 1.40
C PRO A 53 -19.21 10.97 0.71
N ASP A 54 -18.51 11.92 1.36
CA ASP A 54 -18.34 13.30 0.89
C ASP A 54 -16.97 13.51 0.21
N ASP A 55 -16.26 12.43 -0.13
CA ASP A 55 -14.94 12.48 -0.73
C ASP A 55 -14.94 11.91 -2.16
N SER A 56 -13.93 12.31 -2.93
CA SER A 56 -13.73 11.82 -4.29
C SER A 56 -12.25 11.78 -4.66
N ALA A 57 -11.91 10.94 -5.65
CA ALA A 57 -10.56 10.92 -6.21
C ALA A 57 -10.10 12.30 -6.70
N ALA A 58 -11.00 13.06 -7.33
CA ALA A 58 -10.70 14.41 -7.81
C ALA A 58 -10.39 15.39 -6.67
N LEU A 59 -11.14 15.32 -5.56
CA LEU A 59 -10.89 16.13 -4.37
C LEU A 59 -9.56 15.73 -3.71
N HIS A 60 -9.26 14.43 -3.62
CA HIS A 60 -7.99 13.94 -3.08
C HIS A 60 -6.80 14.39 -3.94
N ALA A 61 -6.87 14.23 -5.26
CA ALA A 61 -5.82 14.68 -6.18
C ALA A 61 -5.59 16.19 -6.08
N ARG A 62 -6.66 16.98 -6.01
CA ARG A 62 -6.57 18.43 -5.82
C ARG A 62 -5.84 18.81 -4.53
N ASP A 63 -6.20 18.19 -3.41
CA ASP A 63 -5.53 18.45 -2.13
C ASP A 63 -4.04 18.10 -2.20
N THR A 64 -3.69 16.99 -2.87
CA THR A 64 -2.30 16.57 -3.10
C THR A 64 -1.52 17.61 -3.92
N VAL A 65 -2.09 18.11 -5.01
CA VAL A 65 -1.47 19.14 -5.85
C VAL A 65 -1.26 20.44 -5.07
N MET A 66 -2.27 20.86 -4.31
CA MET A 66 -2.19 22.07 -3.49
C MET A 66 -1.11 21.95 -2.40
N ALA A 67 -1.03 20.81 -1.71
CA ALA A 67 -0.01 20.56 -0.70
C ALA A 67 1.41 20.52 -1.28
N GLY A 68 1.55 20.04 -2.50
CA GLY A 68 2.84 19.91 -3.18
C GLY A 68 3.41 21.22 -3.74
N ALA A 69 2.67 22.33 -3.68
CA ALA A 69 3.15 23.69 -4.00
C ALA A 69 3.93 23.79 -5.34
N GLY A 70 3.45 23.12 -6.38
CA GLY A 70 4.05 23.12 -7.72
C GLY A 70 5.06 21.99 -8.00
N LEU A 71 5.30 21.09 -7.05
CA LEU A 71 6.20 19.93 -7.24
C LEU A 71 5.46 18.66 -7.67
N VAL A 72 4.13 18.65 -7.64
CA VAL A 72 3.31 17.46 -7.92
C VAL A 72 2.99 17.37 -9.41
N ASP A 73 3.19 16.19 -9.99
CA ASP A 73 2.59 15.83 -11.27
C ASP A 73 1.10 15.56 -11.09
N GLU A 74 0.26 16.40 -11.68
CA GLU A 74 -1.20 16.33 -11.54
C GLU A 74 -1.78 15.04 -12.11
N THR A 75 -1.20 14.51 -13.19
CA THR A 75 -1.64 13.25 -13.80
C THR A 75 -1.35 12.08 -12.86
N ALA A 76 -0.16 12.03 -12.28
CA ALA A 76 0.21 11.00 -11.30
C ALA A 76 -0.66 11.09 -10.04
N ALA A 77 -0.93 12.29 -9.53
CA ALA A 77 -1.81 12.50 -8.39
C ALA A 77 -3.23 11.97 -8.65
N MET A 78 -3.78 12.22 -9.86
CA MET A 78 -5.09 11.73 -10.24
C MET A 78 -5.12 10.20 -10.38
N VAL A 79 -4.09 9.59 -10.98
CA VAL A 79 -3.98 8.12 -11.09
C VAL A 79 -3.97 7.47 -9.71
N LEU A 80 -3.12 7.96 -8.80
CA LEU A 80 -3.04 7.44 -7.42
C LEU A 80 -4.35 7.62 -6.65
N ALA A 81 -4.95 8.81 -6.70
CA ALA A 81 -6.19 9.10 -6.00
C ALA A 81 -7.36 8.25 -6.53
N SER A 82 -7.40 7.99 -7.85
CA SER A 82 -8.44 7.17 -8.47
C SER A 82 -8.35 5.70 -8.05
N ALA A 83 -7.16 5.16 -7.91
CA ALA A 83 -6.94 3.79 -7.47
C ALA A 83 -7.06 3.62 -5.93
N GLY A 84 -6.78 4.69 -5.16
CA GLY A 84 -6.55 4.60 -3.72
C GLY A 84 -7.66 3.89 -2.94
N ALA A 85 -8.93 4.19 -3.22
CA ALA A 85 -10.04 3.60 -2.49
C ALA A 85 -10.19 2.08 -2.73
N SER A 86 -9.96 1.61 -3.96
CA SER A 86 -10.00 0.18 -4.30
C SER A 86 -8.82 -0.56 -3.69
N GLU A 87 -7.63 0.05 -3.72
CA GLU A 87 -6.42 -0.58 -3.17
C GLU A 87 -6.46 -0.68 -1.64
N VAL A 88 -7.00 0.33 -0.93
CA VAL A 88 -7.19 0.24 0.54
C VAL A 88 -8.21 -0.86 0.89
N ARG A 89 -9.29 -1.01 0.11
CA ARG A 89 -10.24 -2.11 0.31
C ARG A 89 -9.57 -3.47 0.09
N ALA A 90 -8.78 -3.61 -0.98
CA ALA A 90 -8.05 -4.85 -1.26
C ALA A 90 -7.01 -5.19 -0.16
N LEU A 91 -6.33 -4.19 0.41
CA LEU A 91 -5.48 -4.39 1.58
C LEU A 91 -6.27 -4.84 2.81
N PHE A 92 -7.46 -4.28 3.04
CA PHE A 92 -8.35 -4.73 4.10
C PHE A 92 -8.79 -6.18 3.91
N ASP A 93 -9.14 -6.57 2.68
CA ASP A 93 -9.60 -7.91 2.33
C ASP A 93 -8.53 -8.99 2.57
N ILE A 94 -7.25 -8.65 2.43
CA ILE A 94 -6.12 -9.55 2.79
C ILE A 94 -5.74 -9.49 4.27
N GLY A 95 -6.53 -8.79 5.11
CA GLY A 95 -6.36 -8.79 6.56
C GLY A 95 -5.58 -7.62 7.13
N ALA A 96 -5.28 -6.55 6.36
CA ALA A 96 -4.74 -5.34 6.94
C ALA A 96 -5.76 -4.71 7.92
N GLY A 97 -5.33 -4.49 9.16
CA GLY A 97 -6.18 -4.18 10.31
C GLY A 97 -6.71 -2.74 10.35
N PHE A 98 -7.31 -2.26 9.27
CA PHE A 98 -7.96 -0.95 9.25
C PHE A 98 -9.16 -0.88 10.19
N GLU A 99 -9.28 0.24 10.90
CA GLU A 99 -10.37 0.49 11.84
C GLU A 99 -11.70 0.75 11.12
N ARG A 100 -12.77 0.20 11.71
CA ARG A 100 -14.14 0.42 11.24
C ARG A 100 -14.95 1.10 12.34
N THR A 101 -15.94 1.88 11.93
CA THR A 101 -16.95 2.44 12.86
C THR A 101 -17.91 1.36 13.34
N GLU A 102 -18.65 1.63 14.41
CA GLU A 102 -19.71 0.73 14.92
C GLU A 102 -20.76 0.40 13.88
N THR A 103 -20.99 1.31 12.94
CA THR A 103 -21.93 1.11 11.81
C THR A 103 -21.31 0.43 10.60
N GLY A 104 -20.05 -0.03 10.68
CA GLY A 104 -19.34 -0.70 9.61
C GLY A 104 -18.71 0.23 8.55
N GLY A 105 -18.73 1.55 8.76
CA GLY A 105 -18.01 2.51 7.93
C GLY A 105 -16.50 2.51 8.20
N TRP A 106 -15.71 3.26 7.40
CA TRP A 106 -14.29 3.47 7.65
C TRP A 106 -14.08 4.47 8.77
N SER A 107 -13.17 4.16 9.71
CA SER A 107 -12.70 5.14 10.70
C SER A 107 -11.66 6.03 10.03
N LEU A 108 -12.05 7.26 9.72
CA LEU A 108 -11.23 8.21 8.97
C LEU A 108 -10.79 9.37 9.86
N SER A 109 -9.52 9.77 9.73
CA SER A 109 -9.01 11.01 10.30
C SER A 109 -8.71 12.03 9.21
N ARG A 110 -8.62 13.30 9.62
CA ARG A 110 -8.24 14.41 8.76
C ARG A 110 -6.87 14.92 9.17
N GLU A 111 -5.96 14.98 8.23
CA GLU A 111 -4.68 15.65 8.36
C GLU A 111 -4.72 17.05 7.71
N ALA A 112 -3.76 17.91 8.05
CA ALA A 112 -3.80 19.35 7.72
C ALA A 112 -3.91 19.63 6.20
N ALA A 113 -3.30 18.80 5.36
CA ALA A 113 -3.31 18.97 3.90
C ALA A 113 -4.64 18.54 3.24
N HIS A 114 -5.50 17.84 3.96
CA HIS A 114 -6.75 17.32 3.40
C HIS A 114 -7.95 18.22 3.69
N SER A 115 -8.79 18.46 2.68
CA SER A 115 -10.04 19.20 2.82
C SER A 115 -11.13 18.44 3.58
N VAL A 116 -11.08 17.09 3.55
CA VAL A 116 -12.00 16.19 4.27
C VAL A 116 -11.23 15.08 5.01
N ALA A 117 -11.92 14.36 5.91
CA ALA A 117 -11.36 13.17 6.56
C ALA A 117 -11.26 12.02 5.55
N ARG A 118 -10.04 11.55 5.25
CA ARG A 118 -9.80 10.47 4.29
C ARG A 118 -8.67 9.52 4.69
N VAL A 119 -7.99 9.75 5.79
CA VAL A 119 -6.92 8.88 6.24
C VAL A 119 -7.52 7.70 6.98
N ALA A 120 -7.54 6.53 6.33
CA ALA A 120 -8.00 5.28 6.94
C ALA A 120 -7.05 4.88 8.07
N ARG A 121 -7.59 4.79 9.29
CA ARG A 121 -6.83 4.56 10.50
C ARG A 121 -6.54 3.09 10.72
N MET A 122 -5.43 2.83 11.40
CA MET A 122 -5.07 1.53 11.96
C MET A 122 -4.71 1.70 13.44
N LYS A 123 -4.97 0.68 14.27
CA LYS A 123 -4.72 0.75 15.72
C LYS A 123 -3.28 1.17 16.02
N GLY A 124 -3.15 2.25 16.80
CA GLY A 124 -1.93 2.61 17.51
C GLY A 124 -0.75 3.00 16.62
N ASP A 125 -0.87 3.97 15.73
CA ASP A 125 0.23 4.51 14.90
C ASP A 125 1.18 3.45 14.28
N GLN A 126 0.64 2.28 13.93
CA GLN A 126 1.38 1.14 13.38
C GLN A 126 0.84 0.72 12.01
N ALA A 127 0.37 1.67 11.22
CA ALA A 127 -0.24 1.38 9.92
C ALA A 127 0.69 0.57 9.00
N GLY A 128 1.95 0.97 8.93
CA GLY A 128 2.96 0.28 8.12
C GLY A 128 3.22 -1.14 8.57
N ALA A 129 3.38 -1.37 9.86
CA ALA A 129 3.62 -2.72 10.42
C ALA A 129 2.40 -3.64 10.18
N GLY A 130 1.19 -3.13 10.36
CA GLY A 130 -0.04 -3.90 10.14
C GLY A 130 -0.25 -4.27 8.67
N ILE A 131 -0.04 -3.33 7.75
CA ILE A 131 -0.10 -3.60 6.30
C ILE A 131 0.99 -4.58 5.89
N LEU A 132 2.22 -4.38 6.37
CA LEU A 132 3.35 -5.26 6.05
C LEU A 132 3.08 -6.71 6.49
N ALA A 133 2.54 -6.91 7.70
CA ALA A 133 2.21 -8.24 8.21
C ALA A 133 1.15 -8.95 7.35
N ALA A 134 0.10 -8.24 6.94
CA ALA A 134 -0.93 -8.78 6.06
C ALA A 134 -0.37 -9.15 4.69
N LEU A 135 0.47 -8.28 4.10
CA LEU A 135 1.14 -8.54 2.82
C LEU A 135 2.08 -9.73 2.87
N ILE A 136 2.88 -9.88 3.93
CA ILE A 136 3.78 -11.02 4.12
C ILE A 136 2.99 -12.32 4.18
N THR A 137 1.88 -12.34 4.91
CA THR A 137 1.00 -13.51 4.99
C THR A 137 0.46 -13.87 3.61
N ALA A 138 -0.11 -12.91 2.89
CA ALA A 138 -0.67 -13.14 1.56
C ALA A 138 0.39 -13.61 0.54
N VAL A 139 1.60 -13.02 0.56
CA VAL A 139 2.71 -13.41 -0.34
C VAL A 139 3.20 -14.82 -0.05
N ARG A 140 3.25 -15.24 1.23
CA ARG A 140 3.64 -16.61 1.59
C ARG A 140 2.62 -17.69 1.18
N GLU A 141 1.36 -17.31 1.07
CA GLU A 141 0.26 -18.17 0.63
C GLU A 141 0.08 -18.22 -0.90
N ALA A 142 0.79 -17.36 -1.63
CA ALA A 142 0.64 -17.22 -3.07
C ALA A 142 1.56 -18.17 -3.86
N ASP A 143 1.02 -19.21 -4.48
CA ASP A 143 1.76 -20.25 -5.21
C ASP A 143 2.60 -19.73 -6.39
N HIS A 144 2.28 -18.55 -6.94
CA HIS A 144 3.00 -17.95 -8.08
C HIS A 144 4.22 -17.15 -7.68
N ILE A 145 4.52 -16.99 -6.36
CA ILE A 145 5.60 -16.16 -5.84
C ILE A 145 6.68 -17.04 -5.21
N GLU A 146 7.89 -17.04 -5.79
CA GLU A 146 9.10 -17.59 -5.18
C GLU A 146 9.81 -16.50 -4.38
N ILE A 147 10.00 -16.70 -3.08
CA ILE A 147 10.68 -15.76 -2.18
C ILE A 147 12.14 -16.18 -2.02
N ARG A 148 13.07 -15.25 -2.20
CA ARG A 148 14.51 -15.44 -2.00
C ARG A 148 15.04 -14.43 -0.99
N ASP A 149 15.07 -14.86 0.26
CA ASP A 149 15.63 -14.11 1.39
C ASP A 149 17.17 -14.08 1.35
N GLY A 150 17.75 -12.99 1.83
CA GLY A 150 19.20 -12.80 1.88
C GLY A 150 19.87 -12.60 0.52
N TRP A 151 19.11 -12.35 -0.54
CA TRP A 151 19.62 -12.09 -1.87
C TRP A 151 19.74 -10.60 -2.14
N ARG A 152 20.88 -10.20 -2.70
CA ARG A 152 21.16 -8.82 -3.09
C ARG A 152 21.29 -8.74 -4.61
N ALA A 153 20.51 -7.83 -5.22
CA ALA A 153 20.70 -7.47 -6.61
C ALA A 153 21.89 -6.51 -6.73
N GLU A 154 22.88 -6.87 -7.53
CA GLU A 154 24.09 -6.04 -7.75
C GLU A 154 24.02 -5.26 -9.07
N ALA A 155 23.32 -5.81 -10.05
CA ALA A 155 23.07 -5.16 -11.34
C ALA A 155 21.76 -5.69 -11.97
N LEU A 156 21.19 -4.91 -12.87
CA LEU A 156 20.07 -5.25 -13.74
C LEU A 156 20.55 -5.33 -15.19
#